data_d4f4bd079748ff0fed49f57b0ab1ad1c
#
_entry.id   d4f4bd079748ff0fed49f57b0ab1ad1c
#
_cell.length_a   1.000
_cell.length_b   1.000
_cell.length_c   1.000
_cell.angle_alpha   90.00
_cell.angle_beta   90.00
_cell.angle_gamma   90.00
#
_symmetry.space_group_name_H-M   'P 1'
#
loop_
_entity.id
_entity.type
_entity.pdbx_description
1 polymer ?
#
loop_
_entity_poly.entity_id
_entity_poly.type
_entity_poly.pdbx_seq_one_letter_code
_entity_poly.pdbx_strand_id
1 'polypeptide(L)'
;MIGIFSFSANADEGMWLPHLLKIMNESDMQAKGLELTAEDLYNVNNSSLKDAIVSLGGGGCTAEMISTEGLMLTNHHCAYGSIQEHSSLANDYLKDGFWAMSRDEELKNEGLTASFLISIEDVTEKILGELNDNLSEKERSAKIRSASKTIVEEKISNSKYDARVKSFFGGNNFYLFTYETYT
;
A
#
# COMPACT_ATOMS: atom_id res chain seq x y z
N MET A 1 -31.27 10.94 31.60
CA MET A 1 -31.02 11.98 30.56
C MET A 1 -29.57 11.84 30.13
N ILE A 2 -29.31 11.20 29.00
CA ILE A 2 -27.94 10.99 28.47
C ILE A 2 -27.64 12.22 27.63
N GLY A 3 -26.73 13.07 28.13
CA GLY A 3 -26.26 14.22 27.36
C GLY A 3 -25.44 13.79 26.17
N ILE A 4 -25.93 14.03 24.96
CA ILE A 4 -25.14 13.85 23.73
C ILE A 4 -24.20 15.05 23.65
N PHE A 5 -22.92 14.83 23.98
CA PHE A 5 -21.86 15.80 23.70
C PHE A 5 -21.51 15.71 22.21
N SER A 6 -22.00 16.68 21.44
CA SER A 6 -21.54 16.85 20.06
C SER A 6 -20.12 17.43 20.08
N PHE A 7 -19.12 16.64 19.80
CA PHE A 7 -17.79 17.15 19.49
C PHE A 7 -17.79 17.62 18.02
N SER A 8 -17.60 18.91 17.82
CA SER A 8 -17.32 19.44 16.48
C SER A 8 -15.89 19.02 16.12
N ALA A 9 -15.74 17.97 15.33
CA ALA A 9 -14.45 17.66 14.71
C ALA A 9 -14.28 18.61 13.52
N ASN A 10 -13.39 19.58 13.66
CA ASN A 10 -12.92 20.37 12.51
C ASN A 10 -11.85 19.53 11.80
N ALA A 11 -12.19 19.04 10.61
CA ALA A 11 -11.21 18.38 9.75
C ALA A 11 -10.39 19.46 9.02
N ASP A 12 -9.07 19.31 9.05
CA ASP A 12 -8.20 20.15 8.25
C ASP A 12 -8.28 19.73 6.79
N GLU A 13 -8.39 20.69 5.89
CA GLU A 13 -8.40 20.43 4.47
C GLU A 13 -6.96 20.25 3.95
N GLY A 14 -6.80 19.37 2.97
CA GLY A 14 -5.54 19.17 2.26
C GLY A 14 -5.28 17.70 1.93
N MET A 15 -4.38 17.51 0.98
CA MET A 15 -3.82 16.21 0.65
C MET A 15 -2.36 16.19 1.10
N TRP A 16 -2.13 15.68 2.30
CA TRP A 16 -0.82 15.67 2.94
C TRP A 16 0.04 14.54 2.39
N LEU A 17 1.33 14.85 2.13
CA LEU A 17 2.30 13.86 1.68
C LEU A 17 2.91 13.16 2.89
N PRO A 18 2.70 11.86 3.10
CA PRO A 18 3.14 11.15 4.31
C PRO A 18 4.64 11.31 4.62
N HIS A 19 5.49 11.32 3.60
CA HIS A 19 6.95 11.49 3.77
C HIS A 19 7.37 12.91 4.18
N LEU A 20 6.47 13.88 4.13
CA LEU A 20 6.69 15.26 4.55
C LEU A 20 6.02 15.62 5.88
N LEU A 21 5.32 14.68 6.52
CA LEU A 21 4.57 14.92 7.77
C LEU A 21 5.42 15.59 8.83
N LYS A 22 6.66 15.16 9.01
CA LYS A 22 7.60 15.72 10.00
C LYS A 22 7.86 17.22 9.81
N ILE A 23 7.92 17.66 8.56
CA ILE A 23 8.26 19.07 8.25
C ILE A 23 7.00 19.93 8.18
N MET A 24 5.90 19.38 7.68
CA MET A 24 4.71 20.16 7.33
C MET A 24 3.63 20.14 8.42
N ASN A 25 3.43 19.02 9.09
CA ASN A 25 2.19 18.78 9.84
C ASN A 25 2.39 18.30 11.28
N GLU A 26 3.53 17.70 11.63
CA GLU A 26 3.72 17.03 12.93
C GLU A 26 3.41 17.94 14.12
N SER A 27 3.94 19.17 14.10
CA SER A 27 3.72 20.13 15.20
C SER A 27 2.24 20.51 15.37
N ASP A 28 1.52 20.69 14.27
CA ASP A 28 0.09 21.04 14.29
C ASP A 28 -0.77 19.84 14.74
N MET A 29 -0.42 18.64 14.31
CA MET A 29 -1.09 17.41 14.73
C MET A 29 -0.89 17.14 16.23
N GLN A 30 0.33 17.35 16.73
CA GLN A 30 0.66 17.23 18.17
C GLN A 30 -0.05 18.30 19.01
N ALA A 31 -0.13 19.53 18.52
CA ALA A 31 -0.89 20.59 19.18
C ALA A 31 -2.40 20.27 19.29
N LYS A 32 -2.92 19.42 18.39
CA LYS A 32 -4.30 18.91 18.40
C LYS A 32 -4.48 17.60 19.18
N GLY A 33 -3.42 17.09 19.81
CA GLY A 33 -3.47 15.92 20.69
C GLY A 33 -2.90 14.63 20.09
N LEU A 34 -2.20 14.69 18.95
CA LEU A 34 -1.45 13.52 18.46
C LEU A 34 -0.27 13.24 19.40
N GLU A 35 -0.19 12.05 19.95
CA GLU A 35 0.92 11.59 20.80
C GLU A 35 2.03 10.88 20.01
N LEU A 36 1.74 10.49 18.74
CA LEU A 36 2.68 9.84 17.86
C LEU A 36 3.58 10.86 17.15
N THR A 37 4.76 10.41 16.75
CA THR A 37 5.64 11.20 15.86
C THR A 37 5.31 10.92 14.39
N ALA A 38 5.80 11.77 13.48
CA ALA A 38 5.69 11.52 12.05
C ALA A 38 6.39 10.22 11.64
N GLU A 39 7.48 9.84 12.31
CA GLU A 39 8.19 8.56 12.09
C GLU A 39 7.37 7.35 12.53
N ASP A 40 6.61 7.46 13.62
CA ASP A 40 5.68 6.40 14.05
C ASP A 40 4.53 6.19 13.06
N LEU A 41 4.09 7.26 12.39
CA LEU A 41 3.04 7.21 11.39
C LEU A 41 3.54 6.69 10.06
N TYR A 42 4.67 7.22 9.59
CA TYR A 42 5.21 6.89 8.29
C TYR A 42 6.74 6.96 8.27
N ASN A 43 7.37 5.81 8.29
CA ASN A 43 8.80 5.64 8.03
C ASN A 43 8.99 4.72 6.84
N VAL A 44 9.82 5.13 5.88
CA VAL A 44 10.00 4.41 4.61
C VAL A 44 10.65 3.04 4.81
N ASN A 45 11.60 2.94 5.74
CA ASN A 45 12.45 1.76 5.88
C ASN A 45 12.50 1.19 7.32
N ASN A 46 11.74 1.79 8.23
CA ASN A 46 11.57 1.28 9.59
C ASN A 46 10.09 1.01 9.88
N SER A 47 9.84 0.21 10.91
CA SER A 47 8.48 -0.11 11.34
C SER A 47 7.71 1.16 11.72
N SER A 48 6.50 1.28 11.20
CA SER A 48 5.61 2.41 11.45
C SER A 48 4.16 2.00 11.14
N LEU A 49 3.19 2.87 11.45
CA LEU A 49 1.77 2.60 11.18
C LEU A 49 1.49 2.28 9.70
N LYS A 50 2.29 2.78 8.76
CA LYS A 50 2.17 2.44 7.33
C LYS A 50 2.21 0.94 7.06
N ASP A 51 2.88 0.15 7.92
CA ASP A 51 3.06 -1.28 7.72
C ASP A 51 1.77 -2.07 7.94
N ALA A 52 0.78 -1.45 8.59
CA ALA A 52 -0.56 -2.00 8.67
C ALA A 52 -1.34 -1.90 7.35
N ILE A 53 -0.89 -1.05 6.42
CA ILE A 53 -1.55 -0.86 5.12
C ILE A 53 -0.91 -1.79 4.09
N VAL A 54 -1.71 -2.65 3.50
CA VAL A 54 -1.26 -3.65 2.52
C VAL A 54 -1.86 -3.40 1.15
N SER A 55 -1.13 -3.80 0.11
CA SER A 55 -1.64 -3.83 -1.26
C SER A 55 -2.40 -5.13 -1.48
N LEU A 56 -3.69 -5.04 -1.80
CA LEU A 56 -4.59 -6.19 -1.96
C LEU A 56 -4.78 -6.52 -3.44
N GLY A 57 -4.81 -7.82 -3.76
CA GLY A 57 -5.15 -8.30 -5.10
C GLY A 57 -4.18 -7.82 -6.19
N GLY A 58 -2.88 -7.82 -5.92
CA GLY A 58 -1.85 -7.39 -6.88
C GLY A 58 -1.77 -5.89 -7.13
N GLY A 59 -2.42 -5.06 -6.29
CA GLY A 59 -2.35 -3.60 -6.34
C GLY A 59 -3.61 -2.90 -6.84
N GLY A 60 -4.70 -3.64 -7.02
CA GLY A 60 -6.00 -3.06 -7.38
C GLY A 60 -6.69 -2.33 -6.23
N CYS A 61 -6.41 -2.77 -4.99
CA CYS A 61 -6.96 -2.23 -3.77
C CYS A 61 -5.93 -2.16 -2.64
N THR A 62 -6.31 -1.53 -1.55
CA THR A 62 -5.60 -1.57 -0.26
C THR A 62 -6.50 -2.19 0.82
N ALA A 63 -5.87 -2.69 1.86
CA ALA A 63 -6.52 -3.16 3.07
C ALA A 63 -5.72 -2.74 4.30
N GLU A 64 -6.36 -2.68 5.45
CA GLU A 64 -5.75 -2.37 6.72
C GLU A 64 -5.70 -3.62 7.60
N MET A 65 -4.50 -4.02 8.02
CA MET A 65 -4.30 -5.10 8.97
C MET A 65 -4.69 -4.64 10.38
N ILE A 66 -5.69 -5.28 10.99
CA ILE A 66 -6.22 -4.89 12.29
C ILE A 66 -6.01 -5.95 13.39
N SER A 67 -5.40 -7.08 13.05
CA SER A 67 -5.03 -8.10 14.04
C SER A 67 -3.71 -8.77 13.71
N THR A 68 -3.10 -9.38 14.70
CA THR A 68 -1.90 -10.22 14.55
C THR A 68 -2.18 -11.57 13.88
N GLU A 69 -3.44 -11.89 13.65
CA GLU A 69 -3.90 -13.16 13.08
C GLU A 69 -4.38 -13.01 11.64
N GLY A 70 -4.14 -11.85 11.00
CA GLY A 70 -4.43 -11.63 9.59
C GLY A 70 -5.81 -11.05 9.29
N LEU A 71 -6.58 -10.60 10.29
CA LEU A 71 -7.84 -9.90 10.02
C LEU A 71 -7.56 -8.55 9.36
N MET A 72 -8.15 -8.32 8.20
CA MET A 72 -8.02 -7.11 7.41
C MET A 72 -9.37 -6.43 7.18
N LEU A 73 -9.36 -5.12 7.13
CA LEU A 73 -10.46 -4.30 6.62
C LEU A 73 -10.15 -3.82 5.21
N THR A 74 -11.16 -3.75 4.37
CA THR A 74 -11.06 -3.15 3.04
C THR A 74 -12.39 -2.56 2.63
N ASN A 75 -12.42 -1.85 1.50
CA ASN A 75 -13.66 -1.31 0.95
C ASN A 75 -14.53 -2.40 0.33
N HIS A 76 -15.85 -2.25 0.43
CA HIS A 76 -16.82 -3.18 -0.14
C HIS A 76 -16.57 -3.43 -1.64
N HIS A 77 -16.28 -2.39 -2.42
CA HIS A 77 -16.03 -2.53 -3.86
C HIS A 77 -14.77 -3.37 -4.17
N CYS A 78 -13.81 -3.43 -3.27
CA CYS A 78 -12.62 -4.29 -3.40
C CYS A 78 -12.95 -5.76 -3.18
N ALA A 79 -13.89 -6.06 -2.30
CA ALA A 79 -14.34 -7.40 -1.98
C ALA A 79 -15.53 -7.88 -2.85
N TYR A 80 -16.14 -6.97 -3.63
CA TYR A 80 -17.38 -7.23 -4.35
C TYR A 80 -17.34 -8.50 -5.19
N GLY A 81 -16.28 -8.72 -5.96
CA GLY A 81 -16.11 -9.91 -6.80
C GLY A 81 -16.10 -11.20 -5.97
N SER A 82 -15.36 -11.21 -4.87
CA SER A 82 -15.29 -12.37 -3.95
C SER A 82 -16.64 -12.64 -3.28
N ILE A 83 -17.33 -11.58 -2.84
CA ILE A 83 -18.68 -11.73 -2.24
C ILE A 83 -19.66 -12.30 -3.28
N GLN A 84 -19.60 -11.84 -4.52
CA GLN A 84 -20.44 -12.35 -5.60
C GLN A 84 -20.13 -13.81 -5.92
N GLU A 85 -18.87 -14.22 -5.97
CA GLU A 85 -18.44 -15.59 -6.24
C GLU A 85 -18.97 -16.58 -5.19
N HIS A 86 -19.00 -16.17 -3.93
CA HIS A 86 -19.54 -16.97 -2.83
C HIS A 86 -21.06 -16.91 -2.71
N SER A 87 -21.73 -15.96 -3.39
CA SER A 87 -23.18 -15.81 -3.34
C SER A 87 -23.90 -16.83 -4.25
N SER A 88 -25.10 -17.21 -3.85
CA SER A 88 -26.00 -18.10 -4.60
C SER A 88 -27.45 -17.65 -4.43
N LEU A 89 -28.37 -18.28 -5.16
CA LEU A 89 -29.82 -18.02 -4.99
C LEU A 89 -30.32 -18.36 -3.57
N ALA A 90 -29.64 -19.28 -2.88
CA ALA A 90 -29.99 -19.68 -1.51
C ALA A 90 -29.31 -18.79 -0.45
N ASN A 91 -28.17 -18.22 -0.77
CA ASN A 91 -27.36 -17.39 0.13
C ASN A 91 -26.89 -16.15 -0.61
N ASP A 92 -27.67 -15.08 -0.59
CA ASP A 92 -27.35 -13.82 -1.26
C ASP A 92 -26.49 -12.92 -0.34
N TYR A 93 -25.20 -13.22 -0.28
CA TYR A 93 -24.25 -12.47 0.59
C TYR A 93 -24.06 -11.01 0.16
N LEU A 94 -24.35 -10.66 -1.09
CA LEU A 94 -24.34 -9.27 -1.53
C LEU A 94 -25.46 -8.46 -0.88
N LYS A 95 -26.62 -9.09 -0.66
CA LYS A 95 -27.79 -8.44 -0.06
C LYS A 95 -27.83 -8.60 1.45
N ASP A 96 -27.61 -9.82 1.93
CA ASP A 96 -27.87 -10.18 3.33
C ASP A 96 -26.60 -10.08 4.20
N GLY A 97 -25.43 -9.95 3.57
CA GLY A 97 -24.13 -10.00 4.22
C GLY A 97 -23.73 -11.43 4.61
N PHE A 98 -22.50 -11.55 5.10
CA PHE A 98 -21.95 -12.79 5.64
C PHE A 98 -21.07 -12.46 6.84
N TRP A 99 -21.16 -13.26 7.88
CA TRP A 99 -20.34 -13.15 9.06
C TRP A 99 -19.89 -14.52 9.53
N ALA A 100 -18.60 -14.84 9.38
CA ALA A 100 -18.01 -16.05 9.95
C ALA A 100 -17.87 -15.89 11.47
N MET A 101 -18.45 -16.79 12.25
CA MET A 101 -18.35 -16.80 13.71
C MET A 101 -17.10 -17.56 14.19
N SER A 102 -16.46 -18.30 13.31
CA SER A 102 -15.22 -19.03 13.55
C SER A 102 -14.37 -19.06 12.27
N ARG A 103 -13.10 -19.43 12.41
CA ARG A 103 -12.20 -19.56 11.23
C ARG A 103 -12.64 -20.68 10.27
N ASP A 104 -13.26 -21.71 10.76
CA ASP A 104 -13.75 -22.82 9.92
C ASP A 104 -14.93 -22.42 9.03
N GLU A 105 -15.60 -21.32 9.37
CA GLU A 105 -16.69 -20.74 8.58
C GLU A 105 -16.20 -19.71 7.56
N GLU A 106 -14.93 -19.28 7.63
CA GLU A 106 -14.37 -18.31 6.69
C GLU A 106 -14.33 -18.88 5.27
N LEU A 107 -14.81 -18.08 4.31
CA LEU A 107 -14.86 -18.44 2.90
C LEU A 107 -13.53 -18.12 2.23
N LYS A 108 -12.87 -19.13 1.65
CA LYS A 108 -11.58 -18.95 0.99
C LYS A 108 -11.70 -18.16 -0.30
N ASN A 109 -10.81 -17.20 -0.49
CA ASN A 109 -10.68 -16.44 -1.73
C ASN A 109 -9.39 -16.88 -2.44
N GLU A 110 -9.50 -17.86 -3.33
CA GLU A 110 -8.35 -18.40 -4.06
C GLU A 110 -7.66 -17.32 -4.91
N GLY A 111 -6.35 -17.24 -4.81
CA GLY A 111 -5.55 -16.28 -5.58
C GLY A 111 -5.58 -14.84 -5.05
N LEU A 112 -6.31 -14.56 -3.98
CA LEU A 112 -6.23 -13.25 -3.33
C LEU A 112 -4.88 -13.11 -2.63
N THR A 113 -4.19 -12.00 -2.90
CA THR A 113 -2.87 -11.71 -2.33
C THR A 113 -2.87 -10.45 -1.50
N ALA A 114 -2.09 -10.45 -0.42
CA ALA A 114 -1.79 -9.28 0.39
C ALA A 114 -0.28 -9.02 0.38
N SER A 115 0.15 -7.86 -0.13
CA SER A 115 1.57 -7.49 -0.25
C SER A 115 1.92 -6.38 0.72
N PHE A 116 2.87 -6.64 1.59
CA PHE A 116 3.40 -5.72 2.58
C PHE A 116 4.61 -4.98 2.02
N LEU A 117 4.65 -3.67 2.15
CA LEU A 117 5.78 -2.85 1.73
C LEU A 117 6.93 -2.99 2.75
N ILE A 118 8.05 -3.55 2.31
CA ILE A 118 9.24 -3.80 3.15
C ILE A 118 10.22 -2.64 3.08
N SER A 119 10.53 -2.16 1.86
CA SER A 119 11.46 -1.03 1.68
C SER A 119 11.18 -0.24 0.41
N ILE A 120 11.63 1.01 0.42
CA ILE A 120 11.72 1.88 -0.75
C ILE A 120 13.16 2.36 -0.87
N GLU A 121 13.78 2.14 -2.01
CA GLU A 121 15.16 2.53 -2.29
C GLU A 121 15.20 3.47 -3.49
N ASP A 122 15.92 4.57 -3.40
CA ASP A 122 16.17 5.46 -4.55
C ASP A 122 17.17 4.78 -5.49
N VAL A 123 16.74 4.52 -6.71
CA VAL A 123 17.54 3.90 -7.77
C VAL A 123 17.71 4.85 -8.97
N THR A 124 17.41 6.12 -8.78
CA THR A 124 17.41 7.14 -9.83
C THR A 124 18.75 7.20 -10.54
N GLU A 125 19.85 7.32 -9.80
CA GLU A 125 21.20 7.41 -10.38
C GLU A 125 21.57 6.14 -11.15
N LYS A 126 21.19 4.95 -10.66
CA LYS A 126 21.44 3.68 -11.35
C LYS A 126 20.74 3.60 -12.69
N ILE A 127 19.53 4.16 -12.79
CA ILE A 127 18.74 4.15 -14.03
C ILE A 127 19.15 5.28 -14.97
N LEU A 128 19.26 6.49 -14.45
CA LEU A 128 19.58 7.66 -15.28
C LEU A 128 21.03 7.66 -15.77
N GLY A 129 21.96 7.05 -15.00
CA GLY A 129 23.36 6.90 -15.40
C GLY A 129 23.57 6.04 -16.65
N GLU A 130 22.60 5.19 -17.02
CA GLU A 130 22.59 4.42 -18.25
C GLU A 130 22.16 5.25 -19.50
N LEU A 131 21.70 6.48 -19.29
CA LEU A 131 21.16 7.34 -20.34
C LEU A 131 22.18 8.35 -20.80
N ASN A 132 22.03 8.80 -22.05
CA ASN A 132 22.75 9.94 -22.61
C ASN A 132 21.80 10.81 -23.47
N ASP A 133 22.18 12.05 -23.73
CA ASP A 133 21.33 13.04 -24.36
C ASP A 133 21.03 12.75 -25.86
N ASN A 134 21.72 11.79 -26.47
CA ASN A 134 21.56 11.46 -27.89
C ASN A 134 20.54 10.36 -28.16
N LEU A 135 19.88 9.83 -27.12
CA LEU A 135 18.91 8.77 -27.26
C LEU A 135 17.56 9.32 -27.75
N SER A 136 16.97 8.64 -28.73
CA SER A 136 15.56 8.84 -29.05
C SER A 136 14.68 8.41 -27.86
N GLU A 137 13.46 8.93 -27.79
CA GLU A 137 12.51 8.57 -26.71
C GLU A 137 12.25 7.06 -26.60
N LYS A 138 12.24 6.36 -27.74
CA LYS A 138 12.10 4.91 -27.79
C LYS A 138 13.30 4.18 -27.19
N GLU A 139 14.50 4.63 -27.50
CA GLU A 139 15.74 4.07 -26.96
C GLU A 139 15.88 4.38 -25.47
N ARG A 140 15.56 5.60 -25.06
CA ARG A 140 15.53 6.01 -23.67
C ARG A 140 14.59 5.11 -22.87
N SER A 141 13.35 4.94 -23.31
CA SER A 141 12.37 4.07 -22.67
C SER A 141 12.81 2.59 -22.63
N ALA A 142 13.49 2.10 -23.67
CA ALA A 142 14.01 0.74 -23.69
C ALA A 142 15.13 0.54 -22.66
N LYS A 143 16.05 1.50 -22.55
CA LYS A 143 17.14 1.48 -21.55
C LYS A 143 16.59 1.54 -20.12
N ILE A 144 15.64 2.44 -19.84
CA ILE A 144 14.97 2.52 -18.53
C ILE A 144 14.33 1.19 -18.16
N ARG A 145 13.60 0.56 -19.07
CA ARG A 145 13.00 -0.76 -18.82
C ARG A 145 14.06 -1.84 -18.55
N SER A 146 15.15 -1.84 -19.32
CA SER A 146 16.22 -2.80 -19.13
C SER A 146 16.93 -2.62 -17.80
N ALA A 147 17.33 -1.40 -17.45
CA ALA A 147 17.95 -1.10 -16.15
C ALA A 147 17.02 -1.44 -14.98
N SER A 148 15.73 -1.07 -15.09
CA SER A 148 14.73 -1.40 -14.07
C SER A 148 14.59 -2.91 -13.89
N LYS A 149 14.58 -3.69 -14.98
CA LYS A 149 14.51 -5.15 -14.93
C LYS A 149 15.72 -5.73 -14.20
N THR A 150 16.92 -5.31 -14.56
CA THR A 150 18.16 -5.77 -13.90
C THR A 150 18.15 -5.49 -12.41
N ILE A 151 17.76 -4.28 -11.99
CA ILE A 151 17.67 -3.88 -10.58
C ILE A 151 16.66 -4.76 -9.83
N VAL A 152 15.52 -5.06 -10.44
CA VAL A 152 14.52 -5.94 -9.84
C VAL A 152 15.06 -7.37 -9.71
N GLU A 153 15.66 -7.93 -10.77
CA GLU A 153 16.21 -9.29 -10.78
C GLU A 153 17.31 -9.45 -9.72
N GLU A 154 18.18 -8.46 -9.56
CA GLU A 154 19.21 -8.45 -8.51
C GLU A 154 18.59 -8.47 -7.11
N LYS A 155 17.53 -7.66 -6.90
CA LYS A 155 16.87 -7.54 -5.59
C LYS A 155 16.14 -8.81 -5.17
N ILE A 156 15.44 -9.47 -6.10
CA ILE A 156 14.66 -10.67 -5.80
C ILE A 156 15.46 -11.95 -5.88
N SER A 157 16.68 -11.92 -6.40
CA SER A 157 17.55 -13.09 -6.51
C SER A 157 17.77 -13.74 -5.14
N ASN A 158 17.41 -15.02 -5.04
CA ASN A 158 17.48 -15.81 -3.80
C ASN A 158 16.70 -15.20 -2.60
N SER A 159 15.65 -14.42 -2.86
CA SER A 159 14.80 -13.85 -1.83
C SER A 159 13.34 -14.32 -1.95
N LYS A 160 12.56 -14.15 -0.89
CA LYS A 160 11.10 -14.37 -0.87
C LYS A 160 10.30 -13.13 -1.30
N TYR A 161 11.01 -12.06 -1.67
CA TYR A 161 10.40 -10.78 -1.94
C TYR A 161 10.03 -10.60 -3.40
N ASP A 162 9.00 -9.81 -3.64
CA ASP A 162 8.70 -9.18 -4.91
C ASP A 162 9.28 -7.78 -4.94
N ALA A 163 9.64 -7.29 -6.13
CA ALA A 163 10.12 -5.92 -6.26
C ALA A 163 9.63 -5.27 -7.56
N ARG A 164 9.47 -3.95 -7.52
CA ARG A 164 9.03 -3.15 -8.67
C ARG A 164 9.73 -1.80 -8.67
N VAL A 165 10.25 -1.39 -9.80
CA VAL A 165 10.69 -0.02 -10.02
C VAL A 165 9.52 0.82 -10.49
N LYS A 166 9.29 1.97 -9.84
CA LYS A 166 8.28 2.96 -10.25
C LYS A 166 8.96 4.28 -10.55
N SER A 167 8.52 4.95 -11.62
CA SER A 167 8.96 6.29 -11.97
C SER A 167 8.05 7.34 -11.35
N PHE A 168 8.63 8.47 -10.96
CA PHE A 168 7.95 9.62 -10.38
C PHE A 168 8.38 10.90 -11.11
N PHE A 169 7.60 11.97 -10.93
CA PHE A 169 7.88 13.30 -11.45
C PHE A 169 8.23 13.31 -12.96
N GLY A 170 7.40 12.61 -13.74
CA GLY A 170 7.60 12.54 -15.20
C GLY A 170 8.85 11.76 -15.64
N GLY A 171 9.37 10.85 -14.79
CA GLY A 171 10.56 10.05 -15.10
C GLY A 171 11.88 10.70 -14.67
N ASN A 172 11.80 11.67 -13.77
CA ASN A 172 12.99 12.29 -13.16
C ASN A 172 13.52 11.52 -11.95
N ASN A 173 12.67 10.72 -11.30
CA ASN A 173 13.04 9.90 -10.16
C ASN A 173 12.54 8.47 -10.33
N PHE A 174 13.31 7.52 -9.83
CA PHE A 174 12.99 6.10 -9.86
C PHE A 174 13.22 5.47 -8.48
N TYR A 175 12.21 4.78 -7.99
CA TYR A 175 12.29 4.10 -6.69
C TYR A 175 12.00 2.62 -6.84
N LEU A 176 12.81 1.79 -6.19
CA LEU A 176 12.60 0.36 -6.07
C LEU A 176 11.75 0.08 -4.82
N PHE A 177 10.58 -0.44 -5.03
CA PHE A 177 9.67 -0.90 -3.97
C PHE A 177 9.83 -2.40 -3.79
N THR A 178 10.10 -2.84 -2.58
CA THR A 178 10.22 -4.25 -2.21
C THR A 178 9.03 -4.67 -1.36
N TYR A 179 8.43 -5.80 -1.68
CA TYR A 179 7.24 -6.32 -1.01
C TYR A 179 7.45 -7.76 -0.54
N GLU A 180 6.80 -8.11 0.56
CA GLU A 180 6.53 -9.50 0.94
C GLU A 180 5.06 -9.81 0.68
N THR A 181 4.78 -10.87 -0.10
CA THR A 181 3.43 -11.21 -0.57
C THR A 181 2.98 -12.52 0.04
N TYR A 182 1.76 -12.53 0.57
CA TYR A 182 1.06 -13.68 1.13
C TYR A 182 -0.22 -13.98 0.34
N THR A 183 -0.60 -15.26 0.28
CA THR A 183 -1.82 -15.77 -0.36
C THR A 183 -2.68 -16.51 0.66
#